data_ccec2a91fb105c96d77dfad52e973673
#
_entry.id   ccec2a91fb105c96d77dfad52e973673
#
_cell.length_a   1.000
_cell.length_b   1.000
_cell.length_c   1.000
_cell.angle_alpha   90.00
_cell.angle_beta   90.00
_cell.angle_gamma   90.00
#
_symmetry.space_group_name_H-M   'P 1'
#
loop_
_entity.id
_entity.type
_entity.pdbx_description
1 polymer ?
#
loop_
_entity_poly.entity_id
_entity_poly.type
_entity_poly.pdbx_seq_one_letter_code
_entity_poly.pdbx_strand_id
1 'polypeptide(L)'
;AFQLQKLGYESAGALVPLVFMLIIATVTLQSLTARPVARLLKVAEPAEYGFLILGANPVARTIGMALKKYEVPVTLADTNWENVRQARMENLQVYFGNPVSEHASTHLDLTGIGKLLVISPYKHMNSLATYHFLDWFGNKCVFSLAEGDQDQKARHQTAEKIQMTRGLFDGVSYAKLASLVSQGYTVKTTQLSEEFGYEEFLNKYQNQALVLFTFDSKEHVAPVCSMKDLKPENDWILISLVPPQARKERKEKEGGEPSASQDQPADQEPSSTI
;
A
#
# COMPACT_ATOMS: atom_id res chain seq x y z
N ALA A 1 16.29 -47.57 32.00
CA ALA A 1 17.54 -48.25 31.59
C ALA A 1 18.35 -48.67 32.81
N PHE A 2 18.69 -47.80 33.73
CA PHE A 2 19.57 -48.09 34.89
C PHE A 2 18.99 -49.15 35.84
N GLN A 3 17.68 -49.16 36.10
CA GLN A 3 17.03 -50.20 36.95
C GLN A 3 16.93 -51.54 36.21
N LEU A 4 16.71 -51.56 34.91
CA LEU A 4 16.64 -52.74 34.07
C LEU A 4 18.02 -53.39 33.93
N GLN A 5 19.09 -52.61 33.91
CA GLN A 5 20.47 -53.13 33.91
C GLN A 5 20.85 -53.78 35.22
N LYS A 6 20.34 -53.27 36.36
CA LYS A 6 20.47 -53.91 37.69
C LYS A 6 19.72 -55.27 37.82
N LEU A 7 18.67 -55.44 37.00
CA LEU A 7 17.86 -56.63 36.92
C LEU A 7 18.44 -57.75 35.96
N GLY A 8 19.67 -57.50 35.42
CA GLY A 8 20.37 -58.47 34.57
C GLY A 8 20.07 -58.44 33.08
N TYR A 9 19.35 -57.37 32.60
CA TYR A 9 19.09 -57.17 31.15
C TYR A 9 20.28 -56.49 30.50
N GLU A 10 21.20 -57.22 29.89
CA GLU A 10 22.41 -56.67 29.22
C GLU A 10 22.09 -55.63 28.11
N SER A 11 20.97 -55.79 27.40
CA SER A 11 20.53 -54.89 26.35
C SER A 11 19.98 -53.55 26.85
N ALA A 12 19.78 -53.37 28.15
CA ALA A 12 19.20 -52.17 28.74
C ALA A 12 20.11 -50.93 28.56
N GLY A 13 21.42 -51.13 28.38
CA GLY A 13 22.36 -50.05 28.08
C GLY A 13 22.16 -49.37 26.72
N ALA A 14 21.65 -50.10 25.74
CA ALA A 14 21.37 -49.57 24.41
C ALA A 14 20.07 -48.70 24.34
N LEU A 15 19.22 -48.80 25.36
CA LEU A 15 17.94 -48.08 25.42
C LEU A 15 18.14 -46.55 25.46
N VAL A 16 19.14 -46.05 26.16
CA VAL A 16 19.43 -44.63 26.31
C VAL A 16 19.85 -44.01 24.98
N PRO A 17 20.88 -44.50 24.27
CA PRO A 17 21.27 -43.94 22.98
C PRO A 17 20.16 -44.10 21.93
N LEU A 18 19.37 -45.19 21.95
CA LEU A 18 18.26 -45.40 21.03
C LEU A 18 17.15 -44.35 21.23
N VAL A 19 16.77 -44.03 22.48
CA VAL A 19 15.81 -42.97 22.79
C VAL A 19 16.32 -41.60 22.35
N PHE A 20 17.61 -41.30 22.60
CA PHE A 20 18.21 -40.04 22.11
C PHE A 20 18.19 -39.95 20.59
N MET A 21 18.53 -41.02 19.89
CA MET A 21 18.49 -41.08 18.44
C MET A 21 17.06 -40.87 17.92
N LEU A 22 16.07 -41.47 18.55
CA LEU A 22 14.66 -41.29 18.20
C LEU A 22 14.20 -39.84 18.41
N ILE A 23 14.56 -39.20 19.53
CA ILE A 23 14.24 -37.82 19.80
C ILE A 23 14.87 -36.91 18.75
N ILE A 24 16.15 -37.06 18.46
CA ILE A 24 16.85 -36.26 17.45
C ILE A 24 16.19 -36.45 16.08
N ALA A 25 15.90 -37.70 15.70
CA ALA A 25 15.27 -38.00 14.41
C ALA A 25 13.87 -37.36 14.29
N THR A 26 13.04 -37.46 15.32
CA THR A 26 11.68 -36.89 15.32
C THR A 26 11.69 -35.37 15.31
N VAL A 27 12.52 -34.73 16.12
CA VAL A 27 12.65 -33.27 16.14
C VAL A 27 13.18 -32.73 14.80
N THR A 28 14.18 -33.41 14.23
CA THR A 28 14.73 -33.03 12.92
C THR A 28 13.67 -33.19 11.82
N LEU A 29 12.95 -34.29 11.79
CA LEU A 29 11.89 -34.56 10.84
C LEU A 29 10.77 -33.49 10.94
N GLN A 30 10.31 -33.22 12.16
CA GLN A 30 9.28 -32.16 12.39
C GLN A 30 9.76 -30.78 11.94
N SER A 31 11.00 -30.42 12.26
CA SER A 31 11.56 -29.12 11.88
C SER A 31 11.67 -28.96 10.36
N LEU A 32 12.05 -30.02 9.65
CA LEU A 32 12.15 -29.98 8.18
C LEU A 32 10.80 -30.01 7.50
N THR A 33 9.80 -30.68 8.06
CA THR A 33 8.50 -30.87 7.42
C THR A 33 7.47 -29.80 7.80
N ALA A 34 7.63 -29.13 8.94
CA ALA A 34 6.64 -28.14 9.44
C ALA A 34 6.32 -27.05 8.40
N ARG A 35 7.33 -26.39 7.82
CA ARG A 35 7.13 -25.33 6.82
C ARG A 35 6.46 -25.81 5.53
N PRO A 36 6.94 -26.89 4.85
CA PRO A 36 6.28 -27.35 3.64
C PRO A 36 4.86 -27.87 3.90
N VAL A 37 4.61 -28.52 5.02
CA VAL A 37 3.27 -28.98 5.41
C VAL A 37 2.34 -27.79 5.67
N ALA A 38 2.79 -26.77 6.41
CA ALA A 38 2.00 -25.57 6.67
C ALA A 38 1.62 -24.85 5.36
N ARG A 39 2.54 -24.78 4.38
CA ARG A 39 2.25 -24.22 3.04
C ARG A 39 1.26 -25.07 2.26
N LEU A 40 1.40 -26.39 2.28
CA LEU A 40 0.50 -27.32 1.61
C LEU A 40 -0.93 -27.23 2.16
N LEU A 41 -1.06 -27.11 3.47
CA LEU A 41 -2.34 -26.95 4.16
C LEU A 41 -2.89 -25.51 4.09
N LYS A 42 -2.14 -24.56 3.47
CA LYS A 42 -2.50 -23.12 3.41
C LYS A 42 -2.76 -22.49 4.79
N VAL A 43 -2.09 -22.98 5.82
CA VAL A 43 -2.14 -22.46 7.20
C VAL A 43 -0.94 -21.55 7.49
N ALA A 44 0.01 -21.41 6.55
CA ALA A 44 1.08 -20.46 6.67
C ALA A 44 0.51 -19.03 6.63
N GLU A 45 0.83 -18.23 7.64
CA GLU A 45 0.46 -16.81 7.61
C GLU A 45 1.02 -16.14 6.35
N PRO A 46 0.20 -15.31 5.65
CA PRO A 46 0.69 -14.54 4.51
C PRO A 46 1.82 -13.62 4.96
N ALA A 47 2.75 -13.37 4.05
CA ALA A 47 3.83 -12.42 4.32
C ALA A 47 3.25 -11.05 4.67
N GLU A 48 3.78 -10.39 5.71
CA GLU A 48 3.32 -9.11 6.23
C GLU A 48 3.83 -7.94 5.36
N TYR A 49 3.36 -7.86 4.10
CA TYR A 49 3.73 -6.77 3.19
C TYR A 49 2.62 -5.74 2.97
N GLY A 50 1.43 -6.00 3.50
CA GLY A 50 0.26 -5.14 3.39
C GLY A 50 0.30 -3.88 4.23
N PHE A 51 -0.70 -3.03 4.05
CA PHE A 51 -0.81 -1.72 4.69
C PHE A 51 -2.12 -1.55 5.47
N LEU A 52 -2.00 -1.12 6.72
CA LEU A 52 -3.09 -0.47 7.43
C LEU A 52 -3.05 1.02 7.13
N ILE A 53 -4.12 1.58 6.58
CA ILE A 53 -4.24 3.00 6.28
C ILE A 53 -5.20 3.64 7.29
N LEU A 54 -4.71 4.56 8.10
CA LEU A 54 -5.55 5.36 8.97
C LEU A 54 -6.18 6.51 8.19
N GLY A 55 -7.50 6.48 8.11
CA GLY A 55 -8.35 7.30 7.27
C GLY A 55 -8.93 6.52 6.09
N ALA A 56 -10.19 6.78 5.76
CA ALA A 56 -10.86 6.30 4.55
C ALA A 56 -11.35 7.48 3.69
N ASN A 57 -10.68 8.63 3.82
CA ASN A 57 -10.93 9.84 3.02
C ASN A 57 -10.58 9.60 1.53
N PRO A 58 -10.95 10.51 0.61
CA PRO A 58 -10.71 10.33 -0.83
C PRO A 58 -9.24 10.04 -1.20
N VAL A 59 -8.28 10.67 -0.51
CA VAL A 59 -6.85 10.41 -0.73
C VAL A 59 -6.47 8.99 -0.35
N ALA A 60 -6.86 8.56 0.85
CA ALA A 60 -6.60 7.22 1.35
C ALA A 60 -7.23 6.13 0.48
N ARG A 61 -8.48 6.34 0.03
CA ARG A 61 -9.16 5.41 -0.88
C ARG A 61 -8.47 5.31 -2.23
N THR A 62 -8.07 6.44 -2.82
CA THR A 62 -7.32 6.44 -4.09
C THR A 62 -6.02 5.66 -3.99
N ILE A 63 -5.29 5.81 -2.88
CA ILE A 63 -4.07 5.06 -2.59
C ILE A 63 -4.40 3.57 -2.38
N GLY A 64 -5.43 3.26 -1.58
CA GLY A 64 -5.86 1.90 -1.32
C GLY A 64 -6.25 1.13 -2.59
N MET A 65 -6.99 1.78 -3.50
CA MET A 65 -7.34 1.19 -4.81
C MET A 65 -6.11 0.92 -5.67
N ALA A 66 -5.13 1.84 -5.66
CA ALA A 66 -3.91 1.66 -6.43
C ALA A 66 -3.07 0.48 -5.91
N LEU A 67 -2.93 0.31 -4.61
CA LEU A 67 -2.24 -0.81 -3.98
C LEU A 67 -2.98 -2.14 -4.23
N LYS A 68 -4.29 -2.14 -4.08
CA LYS A 68 -5.14 -3.32 -4.31
C LYS A 68 -5.02 -3.86 -5.74
N LYS A 69 -4.85 -2.99 -6.73
CA LYS A 69 -4.63 -3.39 -8.13
C LYS A 69 -3.41 -4.30 -8.30
N TYR A 70 -2.43 -4.19 -7.40
CA TYR A 70 -1.21 -5.02 -7.36
C TYR A 70 -1.28 -6.10 -6.29
N GLU A 71 -2.49 -6.50 -5.89
CA GLU A 71 -2.74 -7.58 -4.92
C GLU A 71 -2.08 -7.33 -3.55
N VAL A 72 -1.72 -6.07 -3.24
CA VAL A 72 -1.20 -5.69 -1.93
C VAL A 72 -2.37 -5.66 -0.94
N PRO A 73 -2.31 -6.40 0.18
CA PRO A 73 -3.32 -6.34 1.21
C PRO A 73 -3.43 -4.92 1.78
N VAL A 74 -4.64 -4.37 1.79
CA VAL A 74 -4.89 -3.02 2.33
C VAL A 74 -6.16 -3.05 3.16
N THR A 75 -6.04 -2.62 4.40
CA THR A 75 -7.16 -2.37 5.31
C THR A 75 -7.19 -0.90 5.70
N LEU A 76 -8.32 -0.23 5.50
CA LEU A 76 -8.52 1.14 5.95
C LEU A 76 -9.19 1.15 7.31
N ALA A 77 -8.99 2.20 8.11
CA ALA A 77 -9.71 2.40 9.36
C ALA A 77 -10.13 3.87 9.50
N ASP A 78 -11.42 4.12 9.70
CA ASP A 78 -11.96 5.49 9.88
C ASP A 78 -13.10 5.48 10.87
N THR A 79 -13.24 6.59 11.60
CA THR A 79 -14.37 6.85 12.49
C THR A 79 -15.55 7.52 11.80
N ASN A 80 -15.36 8.06 10.60
CA ASN A 80 -16.40 8.69 9.80
C ASN A 80 -17.14 7.66 8.96
N TRP A 81 -18.42 7.44 9.27
CA TRP A 81 -19.28 6.48 8.57
C TRP A 81 -19.38 6.74 7.05
N GLU A 82 -19.45 7.99 6.62
CA GLU A 82 -19.56 8.32 5.20
C GLU A 82 -18.31 7.90 4.43
N ASN A 83 -17.12 8.14 4.98
CA ASN A 83 -15.86 7.67 4.40
C ASN A 83 -15.82 6.14 4.31
N VAL A 84 -16.27 5.46 5.38
CA VAL A 84 -16.33 3.99 5.44
C VAL A 84 -17.30 3.45 4.39
N ARG A 85 -18.48 4.07 4.26
CA ARG A 85 -19.48 3.69 3.26
C ARG A 85 -18.92 3.80 1.85
N GLN A 86 -18.26 4.90 1.52
CA GLN A 86 -17.62 5.10 0.21
C GLN A 86 -16.50 4.08 -0.05
N ALA A 87 -15.66 3.80 0.93
CA ALA A 87 -14.61 2.79 0.81
C ALA A 87 -15.18 1.38 0.53
N ARG A 88 -16.29 1.03 1.18
CA ARG A 88 -16.99 -0.25 0.91
C ARG A 88 -17.57 -0.30 -0.51
N MET A 89 -18.14 0.79 -1.00
CA MET A 89 -18.65 0.89 -2.38
C MET A 89 -17.53 0.73 -3.42
N GLU A 90 -16.31 1.17 -3.09
CA GLU A 90 -15.09 0.98 -3.89
C GLU A 90 -14.46 -0.40 -3.67
N ASN A 91 -15.16 -1.30 -2.95
CA ASN A 91 -14.69 -2.66 -2.64
C ASN A 91 -13.34 -2.70 -1.89
N LEU A 92 -13.08 -1.72 -1.02
CA LEU A 92 -11.93 -1.70 -0.11
C LEU A 92 -12.31 -2.33 1.24
N GLN A 93 -11.37 -3.08 1.82
CA GLN A 93 -11.52 -3.57 3.19
C GLN A 93 -11.40 -2.39 4.15
N VAL A 94 -12.40 -2.19 5.01
CA VAL A 94 -12.45 -1.03 5.90
C VAL A 94 -13.08 -1.37 7.24
N TYR A 95 -12.39 -0.99 8.29
CA TYR A 95 -12.88 -1.03 9.67
C TYR A 95 -13.54 0.31 10.02
N PHE A 96 -14.77 0.23 10.57
CA PHE A 96 -15.47 1.40 11.10
C PHE A 96 -15.27 1.50 12.60
N GLY A 97 -14.62 2.55 13.05
CA GLY A 97 -14.40 2.81 14.47
C GLY A 97 -13.01 3.37 14.78
N ASN A 98 -12.76 3.55 16.07
CA ASN A 98 -11.46 3.96 16.55
C ASN A 98 -10.47 2.77 16.46
N PRO A 99 -9.40 2.87 15.65
CA PRO A 99 -8.47 1.76 15.43
C PRO A 99 -7.63 1.37 16.66
N VAL A 100 -7.60 2.22 17.67
CA VAL A 100 -6.88 1.94 18.94
C VAL A 100 -7.81 1.49 20.08
N SER A 101 -9.07 1.20 19.77
CA SER A 101 -10.03 0.71 20.76
C SER A 101 -9.87 -0.78 21.02
N GLU A 102 -10.35 -1.25 22.18
CA GLU A 102 -10.43 -2.67 22.50
C GLU A 102 -11.27 -3.44 21.47
N HIS A 103 -12.33 -2.82 20.94
CA HIS A 103 -13.13 -3.38 19.87
C HIS A 103 -12.28 -3.60 18.59
N ALA A 104 -11.38 -2.69 18.26
CA ALA A 104 -10.50 -2.84 17.11
C ALA A 104 -9.54 -4.02 17.28
N SER A 105 -9.03 -4.27 18.47
CA SER A 105 -8.10 -5.39 18.72
C SER A 105 -8.71 -6.76 18.39
N THR A 106 -10.06 -6.87 18.39
CA THR A 106 -10.78 -8.11 18.08
C THR A 106 -11.42 -8.15 16.69
N HIS A 107 -11.68 -6.98 16.07
CA HIS A 107 -12.46 -6.88 14.82
C HIS A 107 -11.69 -6.24 13.66
N LEU A 108 -10.55 -5.60 13.92
CA LEU A 108 -9.69 -5.07 12.87
C LEU A 108 -8.80 -6.22 12.36
N ASP A 109 -9.08 -6.66 11.14
CA ASP A 109 -8.31 -7.71 10.50
C ASP A 109 -6.96 -7.13 10.00
N LEU A 110 -5.88 -7.60 10.60
CA LEU A 110 -4.51 -7.25 10.28
C LEU A 110 -3.76 -8.39 9.58
N THR A 111 -4.47 -9.40 9.10
CA THR A 111 -3.85 -10.53 8.39
C THR A 111 -3.09 -10.06 7.16
N GLY A 112 -1.79 -10.37 7.09
CA GLY A 112 -0.91 -9.94 6.00
C GLY A 112 -0.52 -8.45 6.02
N ILE A 113 -0.91 -7.70 7.07
CA ILE A 113 -0.60 -6.28 7.23
C ILE A 113 0.69 -6.13 8.07
N GLY A 114 1.70 -5.50 7.50
CA GLY A 114 2.98 -5.27 8.17
C GLY A 114 3.40 -3.81 8.26
N LYS A 115 2.62 -2.88 7.71
CA LYS A 115 2.98 -1.46 7.68
C LYS A 115 1.77 -0.58 7.95
N LEU A 116 2.02 0.56 8.62
CA LEU A 116 1.02 1.58 8.92
C LEU A 116 1.26 2.83 8.08
N LEU A 117 0.21 3.34 7.43
CA LEU A 117 0.18 4.63 6.75
C LEU A 117 -0.83 5.55 7.43
N VAL A 118 -0.37 6.65 7.99
CA VAL A 118 -1.25 7.64 8.64
C VAL A 118 -1.62 8.71 7.61
N ILE A 119 -2.81 8.59 7.02
CA ILE A 119 -3.32 9.48 5.96
C ILE A 119 -4.67 10.06 6.41
N SER A 120 -4.67 10.81 7.49
CA SER A 120 -5.87 11.39 8.08
C SER A 120 -5.62 12.86 8.47
N PRO A 121 -6.63 13.73 8.38
CA PRO A 121 -6.54 15.12 8.81
C PRO A 121 -6.56 15.28 10.35
N TYR A 122 -6.89 14.24 11.10
CA TYR A 122 -7.15 14.30 12.54
C TYR A 122 -5.87 14.07 13.36
N LYS A 123 -5.11 15.16 13.64
CA LYS A 123 -3.79 15.12 14.29
C LYS A 123 -3.75 14.31 15.60
N HIS A 124 -4.70 14.57 16.50
CA HIS A 124 -4.72 13.87 17.81
C HIS A 124 -4.92 12.36 17.66
N MET A 125 -5.81 11.95 16.76
CA MET A 125 -6.04 10.55 16.48
C MET A 125 -4.80 9.93 15.80
N ASN A 126 -4.17 10.67 14.90
CA ASN A 126 -2.96 10.22 14.20
C ASN A 126 -1.82 9.94 15.21
N SER A 127 -1.58 10.86 16.16
CA SER A 127 -0.55 10.69 17.18
C SER A 127 -0.84 9.50 18.10
N LEU A 128 -2.09 9.36 18.55
CA LEU A 128 -2.50 8.25 19.40
C LEU A 128 -2.36 6.90 18.71
N ALA A 129 -2.85 6.82 17.47
CA ALA A 129 -2.77 5.60 16.68
C ALA A 129 -1.32 5.25 16.30
N THR A 130 -0.52 6.25 15.94
CA THR A 130 0.91 6.07 15.69
C THR A 130 1.61 5.48 16.91
N TYR A 131 1.38 6.04 18.11
CA TYR A 131 1.98 5.54 19.35
C TYR A 131 1.56 4.09 19.63
N HIS A 132 0.28 3.77 19.46
CA HIS A 132 -0.26 2.42 19.67
C HIS A 132 0.36 1.38 18.72
N PHE A 133 0.41 1.69 17.44
CA PHE A 133 0.87 0.76 16.41
C PHE A 133 2.40 0.69 16.27
N LEU A 134 3.17 1.62 16.86
CA LEU A 134 4.62 1.51 16.90
C LEU A 134 5.09 0.25 17.62
N ASP A 135 4.36 -0.18 18.65
CA ASP A 135 4.69 -1.41 19.38
C ASP A 135 4.35 -2.69 18.57
N TRP A 136 3.43 -2.59 17.60
CA TRP A 136 3.03 -3.71 16.74
C TRP A 136 3.91 -3.84 15.50
N PHE A 137 4.12 -2.74 14.78
CA PHE A 137 4.82 -2.74 13.49
C PHE A 137 6.29 -2.32 13.60
N GLY A 138 6.67 -1.67 14.69
CA GLY A 138 8.00 -1.09 14.85
C GLY A 138 8.23 0.21 14.07
N ASN A 139 9.26 0.96 14.45
CA ASN A 139 9.53 2.30 13.91
C ASN A 139 9.79 2.36 12.41
N LYS A 140 10.27 1.26 11.81
CA LYS A 140 10.60 1.20 10.38
C LYS A 140 9.38 1.01 9.49
N CYS A 141 8.26 0.57 10.07
CA CYS A 141 7.04 0.20 9.35
C CYS A 141 5.87 1.15 9.62
N VAL A 142 6.09 2.24 10.36
CA VAL A 142 5.08 3.28 10.63
C VAL A 142 5.46 4.55 9.90
N PHE A 143 4.54 5.02 9.06
CA PHE A 143 4.72 6.16 8.17
C PHE A 143 3.61 7.18 8.38
N SER A 144 3.95 8.47 8.43
CA SER A 144 2.99 9.55 8.61
C SER A 144 3.24 10.69 7.63
N LEU A 145 2.16 11.38 7.25
CA LEU A 145 2.26 12.63 6.50
C LEU A 145 2.87 13.71 7.39
N ALA A 146 3.54 14.69 6.76
CA ALA A 146 4.08 15.82 7.48
C ALA A 146 2.96 16.65 8.11
N GLU A 147 3.19 17.13 9.31
CA GLU A 147 2.38 18.17 9.91
C GLU A 147 2.65 19.49 9.16
N GLY A 148 1.59 20.29 8.92
CA GLY A 148 1.72 21.55 8.19
C GLY A 148 2.66 22.54 8.91
N ASP A 149 3.18 23.53 8.17
CA ASP A 149 4.20 24.50 8.63
C ASP A 149 3.87 25.25 9.94
N GLN A 150 2.60 25.38 10.28
CA GLN A 150 2.19 26.05 11.53
C GLN A 150 2.50 25.25 12.80
N ASP A 151 2.75 23.95 12.67
CA ASP A 151 2.96 23.05 13.82
C ASP A 151 4.42 22.75 14.13
N GLN A 152 5.37 23.34 13.43
CA GLN A 152 6.80 23.17 13.75
C GLN A 152 7.14 23.58 15.19
N LYS A 153 6.41 24.55 15.77
CA LYS A 153 6.56 24.94 17.17
C LYS A 153 6.03 23.89 18.16
N ALA A 154 5.07 23.07 17.75
CA ALA A 154 4.50 22.01 18.57
C ALA A 154 5.34 20.72 18.60
N ARG A 155 6.32 20.58 17.71
CA ARG A 155 7.21 19.39 17.67
C ARG A 155 7.95 19.14 18.97
N HIS A 156 8.27 20.18 19.74
CA HIS A 156 8.92 20.04 21.06
C HIS A 156 8.01 19.43 22.12
N GLN A 157 6.70 19.35 21.87
CA GLN A 157 5.71 18.76 22.77
C GLN A 157 5.28 17.35 22.36
N THR A 158 5.71 16.90 21.19
CA THR A 158 5.36 15.56 20.68
C THR A 158 6.28 14.52 21.31
N ALA A 159 5.72 13.42 21.77
CA ALA A 159 6.50 12.34 22.37
C ALA A 159 7.63 11.91 21.42
N GLU A 160 8.84 11.74 21.95
CA GLU A 160 10.05 11.38 21.21
C GLU A 160 9.83 10.15 20.31
N LYS A 161 9.02 9.20 20.78
CA LYS A 161 8.65 7.98 20.06
C LYS A 161 7.88 8.28 18.74
N ILE A 162 7.07 9.34 18.69
CA ILE A 162 6.31 9.75 17.49
C ILE A 162 7.23 10.47 16.50
N GLN A 163 8.24 11.18 16.97
CA GLN A 163 9.24 11.85 16.11
C GLN A 163 10.11 10.85 15.33
N MET A 164 10.14 9.58 15.75
CA MET A 164 10.86 8.50 15.07
C MET A 164 10.11 7.92 13.88
N THR A 165 8.88 8.34 13.59
CA THR A 165 8.15 7.86 12.41
C THR A 165 8.73 8.39 11.11
N ARG A 166 8.66 7.60 10.07
CA ARG A 166 9.15 7.99 8.73
C ARG A 166 8.14 8.89 8.04
N GLY A 167 8.62 10.02 7.51
CA GLY A 167 7.79 10.91 6.69
C GLY A 167 7.34 10.22 5.41
N LEU A 168 6.10 10.47 4.99
CA LEU A 168 5.55 9.99 3.73
C LEU A 168 5.71 11.05 2.63
N PHE A 169 5.95 10.58 1.40
CA PHE A 169 5.76 11.33 0.17
C PHE A 169 6.51 12.66 0.16
N ASP A 170 7.82 12.61 0.47
CA ASP A 170 8.70 13.79 0.51
C ASP A 170 8.25 14.87 1.51
N GLY A 171 7.65 14.44 2.60
CA GLY A 171 7.18 15.35 3.66
C GLY A 171 5.92 16.16 3.28
N VAL A 172 5.13 15.65 2.36
CA VAL A 172 3.87 16.31 1.96
C VAL A 172 2.83 16.22 3.07
N SER A 173 2.12 17.33 3.32
CA SER A 173 1.02 17.37 4.28
C SER A 173 -0.28 16.82 3.69
N TYR A 174 -1.22 16.40 4.57
CA TYR A 174 -2.56 15.99 4.15
C TYR A 174 -3.28 17.05 3.30
N ALA A 175 -3.21 18.33 3.72
CA ALA A 175 -3.84 19.43 3.00
C ALA A 175 -3.31 19.56 1.57
N LYS A 176 -2.01 19.37 1.36
CA LYS A 176 -1.40 19.39 0.03
C LYS A 176 -1.90 18.23 -0.82
N LEU A 177 -1.94 17.00 -0.28
CA LEU A 177 -2.46 15.84 -1.02
C LEU A 177 -3.94 16.01 -1.39
N ALA A 178 -4.77 16.46 -0.45
CA ALA A 178 -6.17 16.73 -0.69
C ALA A 178 -6.38 17.81 -1.77
N SER A 179 -5.56 18.87 -1.75
CA SER A 179 -5.55 19.89 -2.79
C SER A 179 -5.19 19.35 -4.15
N LEU A 180 -4.15 18.50 -4.25
CA LEU A 180 -3.76 17.88 -5.53
C LEU A 180 -4.89 16.99 -6.07
N VAL A 181 -5.50 16.16 -5.24
CA VAL A 181 -6.64 15.32 -5.63
C VAL A 181 -7.83 16.17 -6.10
N SER A 182 -8.14 17.28 -5.40
CA SER A 182 -9.23 18.20 -5.81
C SER A 182 -8.93 18.94 -7.11
N GLN A 183 -7.66 19.15 -7.44
CA GLN A 183 -7.20 19.72 -8.72
C GLN A 183 -7.24 18.71 -9.88
N GLY A 184 -7.71 17.48 -9.64
CA GLY A 184 -7.84 16.45 -10.65
C GLY A 184 -6.57 15.62 -10.87
N TYR A 185 -5.61 15.67 -9.96
CA TYR A 185 -4.50 14.73 -9.99
C TYR A 185 -5.01 13.30 -9.84
N THR A 186 -4.44 12.39 -10.60
CA THR A 186 -4.83 10.99 -10.61
C THR A 186 -3.66 10.09 -10.27
N VAL A 187 -3.94 8.96 -9.63
CA VAL A 187 -2.90 7.95 -9.41
C VAL A 187 -2.68 7.17 -10.68
N LYS A 188 -1.44 7.17 -11.16
CA LYS A 188 -0.99 6.36 -12.29
C LYS A 188 0.14 5.46 -11.88
N THR A 189 0.17 4.32 -12.54
CA THR A 189 1.25 3.36 -12.41
C THR A 189 2.11 3.41 -13.67
N THR A 190 3.41 3.46 -13.49
CA THR A 190 4.38 3.51 -14.58
C THR A 190 5.46 2.45 -14.30
N GLN A 191 5.66 1.53 -15.23
CA GLN A 191 6.79 0.63 -15.22
C GLN A 191 7.96 1.32 -15.92
N LEU A 192 9.12 1.32 -15.28
CA LEU A 192 10.36 1.81 -15.85
C LEU A 192 10.96 0.77 -16.80
N SER A 193 11.63 1.25 -17.84
CA SER A 193 12.34 0.41 -18.81
C SER A 193 13.65 1.09 -19.21
N GLU A 194 14.47 0.42 -20.00
CA GLU A 194 15.70 1.02 -20.55
C GLU A 194 15.42 2.24 -21.43
N GLU A 195 14.27 2.25 -22.15
CA GLU A 195 13.86 3.35 -23.03
C GLU A 195 13.12 4.47 -22.30
N PHE A 196 12.51 4.16 -21.15
CA PHE A 196 11.71 5.09 -20.33
C PHE A 196 12.12 4.96 -18.87
N GLY A 197 13.20 5.61 -18.51
CA GLY A 197 13.76 5.61 -17.16
C GLY A 197 13.11 6.64 -16.24
N TYR A 198 13.70 6.80 -15.07
CA TYR A 198 13.17 7.71 -14.04
C TYR A 198 13.29 9.19 -14.44
N GLU A 199 14.36 9.55 -15.15
CA GLU A 199 14.55 10.93 -15.63
C GLU A 199 13.49 11.30 -16.69
N GLU A 200 13.21 10.40 -17.63
CA GLU A 200 12.17 10.57 -18.65
C GLU A 200 10.79 10.67 -18.00
N PHE A 201 10.53 9.87 -16.94
CA PHE A 201 9.31 9.98 -16.16
C PHE A 201 9.18 11.36 -15.51
N LEU A 202 10.21 11.89 -14.86
CA LEU A 202 10.17 13.22 -14.24
C LEU A 202 9.97 14.32 -15.28
N ASN A 203 10.67 14.24 -16.42
CA ASN A 203 10.56 15.19 -17.53
C ASN A 203 9.16 15.19 -18.13
N LYS A 204 8.55 14.03 -18.34
CA LYS A 204 7.18 13.87 -18.86
C LYS A 204 6.15 14.62 -18.03
N TYR A 205 6.30 14.62 -16.72
CA TYR A 205 5.39 15.31 -15.80
C TYR A 205 5.95 16.65 -15.27
N GLN A 206 7.02 17.18 -15.89
CA GLN A 206 7.64 18.47 -15.54
C GLN A 206 7.98 18.57 -14.05
N ASN A 207 8.44 17.50 -13.45
CA ASN A 207 8.72 17.37 -12.00
C ASN A 207 7.51 17.63 -11.09
N GLN A 208 6.29 17.55 -11.62
CA GLN A 208 5.06 17.74 -10.84
C GLN A 208 4.45 16.42 -10.34
N ALA A 209 4.98 15.29 -10.77
CA ALA A 209 4.55 13.98 -10.29
C ALA A 209 5.09 13.74 -8.87
N LEU A 210 4.22 13.23 -7.99
CA LEU A 210 4.59 12.80 -6.66
C LEU A 210 4.59 11.27 -6.63
N VAL A 211 5.75 10.66 -6.49
CA VAL A 211 5.84 9.19 -6.36
C VAL A 211 5.41 8.80 -4.96
N LEU A 212 4.42 7.92 -4.87
CA LEU A 212 3.85 7.46 -3.61
C LEU A 212 4.47 6.14 -3.16
N PHE A 213 4.55 5.18 -4.08
CA PHE A 213 5.09 3.84 -3.81
C PHE A 213 5.96 3.37 -4.96
N THR A 214 6.88 2.49 -4.62
CA THR A 214 7.70 1.74 -5.56
C THR A 214 7.51 0.25 -5.33
N PHE A 215 7.51 -0.51 -6.43
CA PHE A 215 7.68 -1.96 -6.41
C PHE A 215 9.02 -2.27 -7.05
N ASP A 216 9.81 -3.04 -6.36
CA ASP A 216 11.06 -3.53 -6.92
C ASP A 216 10.83 -4.77 -7.82
N SER A 217 11.87 -5.25 -8.48
CA SER A 217 11.83 -6.45 -9.32
C SER A 217 11.48 -7.74 -8.56
N LYS A 218 11.42 -7.70 -7.22
CA LYS A 218 11.02 -8.81 -6.33
C LYS A 218 9.61 -8.62 -5.79
N GLU A 219 8.83 -7.69 -6.36
CA GLU A 219 7.47 -7.34 -5.94
C GLU A 219 7.36 -6.79 -4.51
N HIS A 220 8.47 -6.33 -3.91
CA HIS A 220 8.40 -5.66 -2.63
C HIS A 220 7.89 -4.24 -2.78
N VAL A 221 6.79 -3.95 -2.10
CA VAL A 221 6.21 -2.60 -2.08
C VAL A 221 6.80 -1.78 -0.94
N ALA A 222 7.24 -0.57 -1.28
CA ALA A 222 7.74 0.41 -0.32
C ALA A 222 7.12 1.79 -0.53
N PRO A 223 6.66 2.47 0.53
CA PRO A 223 6.26 3.88 0.43
C PRO A 223 7.50 4.76 0.27
N VAL A 224 7.40 5.76 -0.59
CA VAL A 224 8.48 6.72 -0.83
C VAL A 224 8.49 7.76 0.30
N CYS A 225 9.60 7.83 1.02
CA CYS A 225 9.80 8.78 2.10
C CYS A 225 10.45 10.07 1.63
N SER A 226 11.38 9.99 0.66
CA SER A 226 12.08 11.13 0.08
C SER A 226 12.27 10.90 -1.43
N MET A 227 11.92 11.89 -2.22
CA MET A 227 12.14 11.86 -3.66
C MET A 227 13.63 11.99 -4.02
N LYS A 228 14.43 12.63 -3.17
CA LYS A 228 15.87 12.85 -3.40
C LYS A 228 16.68 11.57 -3.28
N ASP A 229 16.25 10.67 -2.40
CA ASP A 229 16.93 9.40 -2.14
C ASP A 229 16.43 8.28 -3.04
N LEU A 230 15.41 8.57 -3.85
CA LEU A 230 14.79 7.59 -4.74
C LEU A 230 15.66 7.39 -5.99
N LYS A 231 16.16 6.19 -6.15
CA LYS A 231 16.94 5.74 -7.34
C LYS A 231 16.33 4.44 -7.84
N PRO A 232 15.21 4.50 -8.52
CA PRO A 232 14.58 3.30 -9.03
C PRO A 232 15.41 2.76 -10.21
N GLU A 233 15.54 1.45 -10.25
CA GLU A 233 16.19 0.72 -11.33
C GLU A 233 15.19 0.42 -12.46
N ASN A 234 15.67 -0.11 -13.57
CA ASN A 234 14.82 -0.62 -14.63
C ASN A 234 13.93 -1.76 -14.09
N ASP A 235 12.78 -1.93 -14.71
CA ASP A 235 11.71 -2.88 -14.31
C ASP A 235 10.98 -2.54 -13.00
N TRP A 236 11.38 -1.48 -12.30
CA TRP A 236 10.58 -1.03 -11.16
C TRP A 236 9.26 -0.42 -11.60
N ILE A 237 8.24 -0.59 -10.75
CA ILE A 237 6.94 0.02 -10.97
C ILE A 237 6.77 1.17 -9.98
N LEU A 238 6.42 2.34 -10.51
CA LEU A 238 6.14 3.54 -9.73
C LEU A 238 4.63 3.75 -9.66
N ILE A 239 4.09 3.88 -8.46
CA ILE A 239 2.74 4.41 -8.23
C ILE A 239 2.87 5.88 -7.89
N SER A 240 2.34 6.75 -8.74
CA SER A 240 2.56 8.20 -8.65
C SER A 240 1.26 8.97 -8.77
N LEU A 241 1.13 10.05 -8.02
CA LEU A 241 0.09 11.05 -8.19
C LEU A 241 0.57 12.05 -9.26
N VAL A 242 -0.12 12.08 -10.40
CA VAL A 242 0.29 12.87 -11.57
C VAL A 242 -0.75 13.93 -11.90
N PRO A 243 -0.32 15.10 -12.43
CA PRO A 243 -1.22 16.17 -12.83
C PRO A 243 -2.18 15.71 -13.93
N PRO A 244 -3.37 16.32 -14.03
CA PRO A 244 -4.26 16.09 -15.15
C PRO A 244 -3.54 16.50 -16.43
N GLN A 245 -3.41 15.54 -17.38
CA GLN A 245 -2.84 15.86 -18.69
C GLN A 245 -3.76 16.87 -19.38
N ALA A 246 -3.23 18.04 -19.70
CA ALA A 246 -3.94 19.03 -20.46
C ALA A 246 -4.43 18.37 -21.76
N ARG A 247 -5.69 18.60 -22.11
CA ARG A 247 -6.49 18.02 -23.21
C ARG A 247 -5.89 18.26 -24.62
N LYS A 248 -4.56 18.22 -24.77
CA LYS A 248 -3.86 18.46 -26.05
C LYS A 248 -3.84 17.26 -27.00
N GLU A 249 -3.97 16.03 -26.49
CA GLU A 249 -3.85 14.85 -27.38
C GLU A 249 -5.16 14.41 -28.05
N ARG A 250 -6.31 15.00 -27.70
CA ARG A 250 -7.60 14.63 -28.32
C ARG A 250 -7.91 15.42 -29.59
N LYS A 251 -7.24 16.55 -29.82
CA LYS A 251 -7.43 17.37 -31.03
C LYS A 251 -6.56 16.94 -32.23
N GLU A 252 -5.50 16.19 -32.01
CA GLU A 252 -4.66 15.72 -33.13
C GLU A 252 -5.15 14.40 -33.76
N LYS A 253 -6.06 13.68 -33.11
CA LYS A 253 -6.66 12.46 -33.70
C LYS A 253 -8.01 12.69 -34.38
N GLU A 254 -8.65 13.84 -34.21
CA GLU A 254 -9.92 14.19 -34.87
C GLU A 254 -9.75 15.21 -36.00
N GLY A 255 -8.52 15.61 -36.33
CA GLY A 255 -8.23 16.62 -37.34
C GLY A 255 -7.70 16.11 -38.66
N GLY A 256 -7.90 14.85 -39.00
CA GLY A 256 -7.32 14.24 -40.19
C GLY A 256 -8.29 13.54 -41.12
N GLU A 257 -9.37 14.20 -41.56
CA GLU A 257 -10.04 13.84 -42.80
C GLU A 257 -10.46 15.10 -43.56
N PRO A 258 -9.96 15.35 -44.77
CA PRO A 258 -10.45 16.42 -45.61
C PRO A 258 -11.72 15.95 -46.32
N SER A 259 -12.85 16.61 -46.04
CA SER A 259 -14.06 16.44 -46.82
C SER A 259 -13.82 16.97 -48.23
N ALA A 260 -13.85 16.07 -49.18
CA ALA A 260 -13.95 16.38 -50.61
C ALA A 260 -15.31 16.95 -50.92
N SER A 261 -15.30 18.13 -51.47
CA SER A 261 -16.38 18.83 -52.14
C SER A 261 -17.00 18.04 -53.27
N GLN A 262 -18.31 17.98 -53.35
CA GLN A 262 -18.99 17.88 -54.63
C GLN A 262 -20.15 18.90 -54.70
N ASP A 263 -19.99 19.72 -55.72
CA ASP A 263 -20.86 20.74 -56.23
C ASP A 263 -22.17 20.20 -56.88
N GLN A 264 -23.22 21.01 -56.71
CA GLN A 264 -24.26 21.40 -57.69
C GLN A 264 -25.42 20.44 -58.05
N PRO A 265 -26.50 21.05 -58.68
CA PRO A 265 -27.13 22.37 -58.52
C PRO A 265 -28.68 22.33 -58.34
N ALA A 266 -29.19 23.51 -58.20
CA ALA A 266 -30.60 23.95 -58.22
C ALA A 266 -31.55 23.26 -59.23
N ASP A 267 -32.84 23.12 -58.87
CA ASP A 267 -33.94 23.79 -59.59
C ASP A 267 -35.34 23.55 -58.94
N GLN A 268 -36.05 24.67 -58.89
CA GLN A 268 -37.50 24.83 -59.05
C GLN A 268 -38.47 24.50 -57.91
N GLU A 269 -38.95 25.54 -57.32
CA GLU A 269 -40.37 25.71 -56.97
C GLU A 269 -41.29 25.44 -58.18
N PRO A 270 -42.64 25.24 -58.08
CA PRO A 270 -43.53 26.01 -57.21
C PRO A 270 -44.82 25.30 -56.71
N SER A 271 -45.45 26.02 -55.82
CA SER A 271 -46.90 26.27 -55.68
C SER A 271 -47.86 25.16 -55.24
N SER A 272 -48.62 25.62 -54.30
CA SER A 272 -50.06 25.72 -54.11
C SER A 272 -50.80 24.57 -53.41
N THR A 273 -51.50 25.07 -52.42
CA THR A 273 -52.93 24.92 -52.15
C THR A 273 -53.41 23.54 -51.68
N ILE A 274 -53.81 23.42 -50.53
CA ILE A 274 -55.11 23.64 -49.83
C ILE A 274 -54.92 23.38 -48.34
#